data_1a517e0c13b900aacb4f65897d38b053
#
_entry.id   1a517e0c13b900aacb4f65897d38b053
#
_cell.length_a   1.000
_cell.length_b   1.000
_cell.length_c   1.000
_cell.angle_alpha   90.00
_cell.angle_beta   90.00
_cell.angle_gamma   90.00
#
_symmetry.space_group_name_H-M   'P 1'
#
loop_
_entity.id
_entity.type
_entity.pdbx_description
1 polymer ?
#
loop_
_entity_poly.entity_id
_entity_poly.type
_entity_poly.pdbx_seq_one_letter_code
_entity_poly.pdbx_strand_id
1 'polypeptide(L)'
;MENIINDKQKFYKWIIDALKPDKSLSAYQVALILKKKKLIPLATRQAVQPRMTELKIKGIIKENGKIYDKKTKRYVTAYVLT
;
A
#
# COMPACT_ATOMS: atom_id res chain seq x y z
N MET A 1 -20.94 -7.77 -10.80
CA MET A 1 -20.01 -7.76 -11.87
C MET A 1 -19.21 -6.52 -11.92
N GLU A 2 -19.86 -5.40 -11.87
CA GLU A 2 -19.12 -4.16 -11.76
C GLU A 2 -18.21 -4.17 -10.56
N ASN A 3 -18.58 -4.93 -9.55
CA ASN A 3 -17.83 -4.93 -8.31
C ASN A 3 -16.40 -5.36 -8.49
N ILE A 4 -16.15 -6.28 -9.43
CA ILE A 4 -14.80 -6.78 -9.62
C ILE A 4 -13.88 -5.67 -10.14
N ILE A 5 -14.37 -4.86 -11.07
CA ILE A 5 -13.59 -3.78 -11.61
C ILE A 5 -13.45 -2.67 -10.59
N ASN A 6 -14.53 -2.34 -9.90
CA ASN A 6 -14.53 -1.27 -8.92
C ASN A 6 -13.66 -1.59 -7.72
N ASP A 7 -13.56 -2.86 -7.35
CA ASP A 7 -12.76 -3.25 -6.19
C ASP A 7 -11.30 -2.89 -6.41
N LYS A 8 -10.77 -3.11 -7.60
CA LYS A 8 -9.38 -2.80 -7.88
C LYS A 8 -9.14 -1.30 -7.80
N GLN A 9 -10.04 -0.51 -8.37
CA GLN A 9 -9.90 0.94 -8.34
C GLN A 9 -10.06 1.49 -6.94
N LYS A 10 -10.97 0.92 -6.16
CA LYS A 10 -11.11 1.31 -4.76
C LYS A 10 -9.83 1.04 -3.99
N PHE A 11 -9.20 -0.10 -4.24
CA PHE A 11 -7.96 -0.47 -3.58
C PHE A 11 -6.86 0.53 -3.91
N TYR A 12 -6.76 0.94 -5.17
CA TYR A 12 -5.78 1.97 -5.55
C TYR A 12 -6.02 3.25 -4.78
N LYS A 13 -7.26 3.67 -4.69
CA LYS A 13 -7.60 4.91 -3.98
C LYS A 13 -7.23 4.80 -2.51
N TRP A 14 -7.51 3.67 -1.89
CA TRP A 14 -7.19 3.47 -0.48
C TRP A 14 -5.68 3.57 -0.24
N ILE A 15 -4.89 2.99 -1.13
CA ILE A 15 -3.44 3.04 -1.02
C ILE A 15 -2.95 4.47 -1.18
N ILE A 16 -3.47 5.18 -2.19
CA ILE A 16 -3.09 6.57 -2.42
C ILE A 16 -3.41 7.42 -1.19
N ASP A 17 -4.61 7.24 -0.63
CA ASP A 17 -5.02 7.97 0.56
C ASP A 17 -4.11 7.67 1.74
N ALA A 18 -3.68 6.43 1.87
CA ALA A 18 -2.79 6.03 2.98
C ALA A 18 -1.43 6.71 2.87
N LEU A 19 -0.98 7.00 1.65
CA LEU A 19 0.33 7.64 1.43
C LEU A 19 0.26 9.16 1.47
N LYS A 20 -0.92 9.74 1.60
CA LYS A 20 -1.08 11.18 1.75
C LYS A 20 -0.93 11.59 3.21
N PRO A 21 -0.46 12.81 3.46
CA PRO A 21 0.37 13.65 2.61
C PRO A 21 1.82 13.30 2.84
N ASP A 22 2.57 13.07 1.80
CA ASP A 22 4.03 12.88 1.88
C ASP A 22 4.47 11.79 2.84
N LYS A 23 3.66 10.75 3.04
CA LYS A 23 4.04 9.66 3.90
C LYS A 23 4.87 8.64 3.13
N SER A 24 5.92 8.15 3.79
CA SER A 24 6.76 7.09 3.25
C SER A 24 6.43 5.81 4.02
N LEU A 25 5.76 4.88 3.38
CA LEU A 25 5.26 3.68 4.05
C LEU A 25 5.64 2.43 3.27
N SER A 26 5.91 1.35 4.01
CA SER A 26 6.08 0.04 3.39
C SER A 26 4.72 -0.55 3.06
N ALA A 27 4.72 -1.62 2.25
CA ALA A 27 3.48 -2.30 1.91
C ALA A 27 2.77 -2.81 3.16
N TYR A 28 3.51 -3.33 4.13
CA TYR A 28 2.90 -3.80 5.36
C TYR A 28 2.26 -2.67 6.15
N GLN A 29 2.91 -1.51 6.21
CA GLN A 29 2.34 -0.36 6.91
C GLN A 29 1.06 0.13 6.24
N VAL A 30 1.04 0.12 4.91
CA VAL A 30 -0.19 0.45 4.20
C VAL A 30 -1.29 -0.55 4.55
N ALA A 31 -0.95 -1.84 4.58
CA ALA A 31 -1.93 -2.87 4.96
C ALA A 31 -2.48 -2.64 6.35
N LEU A 32 -1.63 -2.24 7.30
CA LEU A 32 -2.07 -1.95 8.66
C LEU A 32 -3.09 -0.81 8.69
N ILE A 33 -2.83 0.24 7.92
CA ILE A 33 -3.73 1.39 7.85
C ILE A 33 -5.07 0.95 7.28
N LEU A 34 -5.06 0.17 6.21
CA LEU A 34 -6.29 -0.29 5.59
C LEU A 34 -7.09 -1.21 6.52
N LYS A 35 -6.39 -2.05 7.27
CA LYS A 35 -7.07 -2.91 8.24
C LYS A 35 -7.70 -2.08 9.36
N LYS A 36 -6.99 -1.07 9.85
CA LYS A 36 -7.54 -0.18 10.88
C LYS A 36 -8.81 0.49 10.42
N LYS A 37 -8.88 0.83 9.14
CA LYS A 37 -10.09 1.43 8.57
C LYS A 37 -11.13 0.39 8.22
N LYS A 38 -10.86 -0.89 8.51
CA LYS A 38 -11.77 -2.01 8.24
C LYS A 38 -12.06 -2.18 6.75
N LEU A 39 -11.07 -1.81 5.92
CA LEU A 39 -11.20 -1.96 4.48
C LEU A 39 -10.71 -3.32 3.99
N ILE A 40 -9.80 -3.95 4.73
CA ILE A 40 -9.33 -5.29 4.43
C ILE A 40 -9.36 -6.13 5.71
N PRO A 41 -9.54 -7.45 5.59
CA PRO A 41 -9.68 -8.30 6.78
C PRO A 41 -8.35 -8.61 7.47
N LEU A 42 -7.27 -8.66 6.72
CA LEU A 42 -5.96 -9.02 7.27
C LEU A 42 -4.90 -8.01 6.86
N ALA A 43 -4.07 -7.62 7.81
CA ALA A 43 -2.97 -6.70 7.57
C ALA A 43 -1.76 -7.49 7.12
N THR A 44 -1.73 -7.92 5.87
CA THR A 44 -0.59 -8.64 5.32
C THR A 44 -0.04 -7.88 4.13
N ARG A 45 1.28 -8.00 3.95
CA ARG A 45 1.93 -7.40 2.80
C ARG A 45 1.31 -7.91 1.51
N GLN A 46 0.95 -9.19 1.46
CA GLN A 46 0.41 -9.81 0.26
C GLN A 46 -0.93 -9.22 -0.13
N ALA A 47 -1.67 -8.66 0.80
CA ALA A 47 -2.97 -8.07 0.50
C ALA A 47 -2.83 -6.83 -0.37
N VAL A 48 -1.76 -6.05 -0.21
CA VAL A 48 -1.60 -4.78 -0.91
C VAL A 48 -0.46 -4.77 -1.92
N GLN A 49 0.52 -5.66 -1.80
CA GLN A 49 1.71 -5.61 -2.64
C GLN A 49 1.40 -5.62 -4.14
N PRO A 50 0.51 -6.51 -4.64
CA PRO A 50 0.22 -6.50 -6.08
C PRO A 50 -0.34 -5.16 -6.55
N ARG A 51 -1.22 -4.56 -5.72
CA ARG A 51 -1.81 -3.27 -6.09
C ARG A 51 -0.76 -2.17 -6.06
N MET A 52 0.15 -2.19 -5.10
CA MET A 52 1.21 -1.19 -5.03
C MET A 52 2.17 -1.33 -6.22
N THR A 53 2.47 -2.56 -6.61
CA THR A 53 3.31 -2.77 -7.79
C THR A 53 2.66 -2.17 -9.04
N GLU A 54 1.35 -2.35 -9.18
CA GLU A 54 0.63 -1.79 -10.32
C GLU A 54 0.67 -0.26 -10.31
N LEU A 55 0.48 0.33 -9.14
CA LEU A 55 0.54 1.80 -9.01
C LEU A 55 1.94 2.32 -9.33
N LYS A 56 2.97 1.57 -8.94
CA LYS A 56 4.34 1.94 -9.25
C LYS A 56 4.57 1.91 -10.77
N ILE A 57 4.10 0.86 -11.43
CA ILE A 57 4.24 0.76 -12.87
C ILE A 57 3.53 1.91 -13.58
N LYS A 58 2.39 2.33 -13.06
CA LYS A 58 1.63 3.44 -13.61
C LYS A 58 2.25 4.80 -13.29
N GLY A 59 3.29 4.84 -12.45
CA GLY A 59 3.94 6.08 -12.10
C GLY A 59 3.20 6.90 -11.04
N ILE A 60 2.23 6.32 -10.36
CA ILE A 60 1.46 7.01 -9.33
C ILE A 60 2.21 7.02 -8.01
N ILE A 61 2.93 5.94 -7.71
CA ILE A 61 3.79 5.87 -6.54
C ILE A 61 5.18 5.47 -6.98
N LYS A 62 6.16 5.69 -6.11
CA LYS A 62 7.54 5.30 -6.39
C LYS A 62 8.19 4.80 -5.12
N GLU A 63 9.28 4.06 -5.28
CA GLU A 63 10.09 3.62 -4.15
C GLU A 63 10.85 4.81 -3.59
N ASN A 64 10.94 4.86 -2.27
CA ASN A 64 11.60 5.95 -1.57
C ASN A 64 12.46 5.39 -0.44
N GLY A 65 13.55 4.70 -0.82
CA GLY A 65 14.47 4.14 0.14
C GLY A 65 13.86 2.98 0.91
N LYS A 66 14.43 2.72 2.06
CA LYS A 66 14.03 1.60 2.89
C LYS A 66 13.81 2.04 4.32
N ILE A 67 12.90 1.35 5.01
CA ILE A 67 12.62 1.59 6.41
C ILE A 67 12.77 0.28 7.17
N TYR A 68 13.10 0.37 8.45
CA TYR A 68 13.27 -0.81 9.28
C TYR A 68 11.92 -1.33 9.74
N ASP A 69 11.65 -2.60 9.49
CA ASP A 69 10.42 -3.25 9.92
C ASP A 69 10.72 -4.07 11.17
N LYS A 70 10.19 -3.63 12.30
CA LYS A 70 10.43 -4.30 13.57
C LYS A 70 9.85 -5.70 13.60
N LYS A 71 8.77 -5.94 12.86
CA LYS A 71 8.11 -7.23 12.89
C LYS A 71 8.95 -8.31 12.24
N THR A 72 9.55 -8.01 11.09
CA THR A 72 10.40 -8.96 10.38
C THR A 72 11.87 -8.76 10.69
N LYS A 73 12.21 -7.68 11.39
CA LYS A 73 13.59 -7.33 11.77
C LYS A 73 14.46 -7.19 10.53
N ARG A 74 13.91 -6.54 9.50
CA ARG A 74 14.62 -6.30 8.24
C ARG A 74 14.26 -4.94 7.70
N TYR A 75 15.09 -4.45 6.79
CA TYR A 75 14.75 -3.26 6.03
C TYR A 75 13.86 -3.63 4.87
N VAL A 76 12.80 -2.88 4.67
CA VAL A 76 11.85 -3.11 3.60
C VAL A 76 11.67 -1.83 2.79
N THR A 77 11.28 -1.99 1.53
CA THR A 77 11.08 -0.85 0.64
C THR A 77 9.94 0.03 1.13
N ALA A 78 10.19 1.33 1.14
CA ALA A 78 9.16 2.33 1.42
C ALA A 78 8.68 2.93 0.11
N TYR A 79 7.43 3.41 0.10
CA TYR A 79 6.81 3.99 -1.09
C TYR A 79 6.23 5.35 -0.75
N VAL A 80 6.24 6.24 -1.73
CA VAL A 80 5.62 7.57 -1.61
C VAL A 80 4.85 7.87 -2.88
N LEU A 81 3.95 8.82 -2.80
CA LEU A 81 3.30 9.35 -4.00
C LEU A 81 4.31 10.11 -4.85
N THR A 82 4.20 9.98 -6.17
CA THR A 82 5.08 10.71 -7.08
C THR A 82 4.72 12.19 -7.13
#